data_e594147482ecd96aab4405a8bb211338
#
_entry.id   e594147482ecd96aab4405a8bb211338
#
_cell.length_a   1.000
_cell.length_b   1.000
_cell.length_c   1.000
_cell.angle_alpha   90.00
_cell.angle_beta   90.00
_cell.angle_gamma   90.00
#
_symmetry.space_group_name_H-M   'P 1'
#
loop_
_entity.id
_entity.type
_entity.pdbx_description
1 polymer ?
#
loop_
_entity_poly.entity_id
_entity_poly.type
_entity_poly.pdbx_seq_one_letter_code
_entity_poly.pdbx_strand_id
1 'polypeptide(L)'
;QSFIDAGDTPVVVMLVGVNGTGKTTTAAKIAQRLLDQNISVVAAAGDTFRAGAIQQLESHCENLGIRCISSQRGGDTAAIARDAIESAKAKNIDVVLVDTAGRMQNKVNLMNELNKVRRVADPHLTLFVGDSLAGNDAVEQARMFQEIMKFDGAVLTKVDTDAKGGAGLSIAFSTGRPIVFAGVGQGYHDLKQFDPDWLLEQMFDWMQAMRT
;
A
#
# COMPACT_ATOMS: atom_id res chain seq x y z
N GLN A 1 0.01 17.32 9.96
CA GLN A 1 0.47 18.07 8.77
C GLN A 1 0.33 17.13 7.58
N SER A 2 -0.46 17.52 6.56
CA SER A 2 -0.61 16.69 5.37
C SER A 2 0.65 16.81 4.50
N PHE A 3 1.13 15.71 3.94
CA PHE A 3 2.28 15.68 3.02
C PHE A 3 2.08 16.57 1.78
N ILE A 4 0.85 16.96 1.50
CA ILE A 4 0.46 17.78 0.34
C ILE A 4 0.80 19.27 0.53
N ASP A 5 1.03 19.72 1.75
CA ASP A 5 1.43 21.11 2.04
C ASP A 5 2.90 21.44 1.66
N ALA A 6 3.65 20.46 1.16
CA ALA A 6 5.09 20.60 0.89
C ALA A 6 5.44 21.21 -0.49
N GLY A 7 4.46 21.60 -1.30
CA GLY A 7 4.71 22.31 -2.57
C GLY A 7 5.16 21.46 -3.76
N ASP A 8 5.41 20.16 -3.56
CA ASP A 8 5.78 19.21 -4.62
C ASP A 8 4.54 18.45 -5.10
N THR A 9 3.91 18.92 -6.16
CA THR A 9 2.85 18.19 -6.85
C THR A 9 3.37 17.61 -8.17
N PRO A 10 3.02 16.33 -8.48
CA PRO A 10 2.24 15.39 -7.67
C PRO A 10 3.04 14.72 -6.55
N VAL A 11 2.37 14.45 -5.42
CA VAL A 11 2.92 13.57 -4.38
C VAL A 11 2.86 12.12 -4.86
N VAL A 12 3.98 11.43 -4.85
CA VAL A 12 4.08 10.04 -5.31
C VAL A 12 4.12 9.10 -4.12
N VAL A 13 3.16 8.16 -4.07
CA VAL A 13 3.06 7.11 -3.04
C VAL A 13 3.24 5.75 -3.71
N MET A 14 4.23 4.99 -3.26
CA MET A 14 4.54 3.65 -3.77
C MET A 14 4.10 2.60 -2.76
N LEU A 15 3.34 1.60 -3.20
CA LEU A 15 2.91 0.47 -2.38
C LEU A 15 3.76 -0.75 -2.68
N VAL A 16 4.37 -1.34 -1.66
CA VAL A 16 5.21 -2.54 -1.75
C VAL A 16 4.70 -3.63 -0.81
N GLY A 17 5.03 -4.88 -1.08
CA GLY A 17 4.62 -6.03 -0.26
C GLY A 17 4.39 -7.28 -1.12
N VAL A 18 4.20 -8.41 -0.47
CA VAL A 18 4.03 -9.71 -1.13
C VAL A 18 2.67 -9.79 -1.85
N ASN A 19 2.57 -10.65 -2.85
CA ASN A 19 1.27 -10.94 -3.49
C ASN A 19 0.25 -11.48 -2.49
N GLY A 20 -0.99 -11.07 -2.65
CA GLY A 20 -2.10 -11.50 -1.79
C GLY A 20 -2.26 -10.72 -0.49
N THR A 21 -1.36 -9.78 -0.16
CA THR A 21 -1.47 -8.94 1.04
C THR A 21 -2.49 -7.81 0.90
N GLY A 22 -3.08 -7.60 -0.27
CA GLY A 22 -4.11 -6.59 -0.50
C GLY A 22 -3.58 -5.22 -0.96
N LYS A 23 -2.40 -5.15 -1.61
CA LYS A 23 -1.83 -3.88 -2.14
C LYS A 23 -2.80 -3.14 -3.06
N THR A 24 -3.31 -3.80 -4.09
CA THR A 24 -4.23 -3.21 -5.07
C THR A 24 -5.50 -2.66 -4.41
N THR A 25 -6.08 -3.44 -3.49
CA THR A 25 -7.26 -2.99 -2.71
C THR A 25 -6.90 -1.84 -1.77
N THR A 26 -5.72 -1.87 -1.17
CA THR A 26 -5.22 -0.76 -0.32
C THR A 26 -5.01 0.51 -1.12
N ALA A 27 -4.47 0.41 -2.35
CA ALA A 27 -4.36 1.56 -3.26
C ALA A 27 -5.73 2.21 -3.51
N ALA A 28 -6.75 1.40 -3.80
CA ALA A 28 -8.12 1.88 -4.00
C ALA A 28 -8.71 2.55 -2.76
N LYS A 29 -8.48 1.98 -1.57
CA LYS A 29 -8.95 2.57 -0.29
C LYS A 29 -8.24 3.89 0.04
N ILE A 30 -6.94 3.98 -0.22
CA ILE A 30 -6.20 5.24 -0.08
C ILE A 30 -6.74 6.28 -1.07
N ALA A 31 -6.97 5.87 -2.33
CA ALA A 31 -7.56 6.76 -3.33
C ALA A 31 -8.92 7.31 -2.87
N GLN A 32 -9.84 6.46 -2.40
CA GLN A 32 -11.14 6.90 -1.86
C GLN A 32 -10.97 7.91 -0.73
N ARG A 33 -10.10 7.61 0.23
CA ARG A 33 -9.84 8.50 1.36
C ARG A 33 -9.30 9.88 0.94
N LEU A 34 -8.49 9.94 -0.09
CA LEU A 34 -7.98 11.18 -0.67
C LEU A 34 -9.10 11.95 -1.40
N LEU A 35 -9.91 11.25 -2.20
CA LEU A 35 -11.06 11.83 -2.89
C LEU A 35 -12.08 12.43 -1.90
N ASP A 36 -12.34 11.78 -0.77
CA ASP A 36 -13.19 12.28 0.31
C ASP A 36 -12.69 13.62 0.89
N GLN A 37 -11.39 13.91 0.73
CA GLN A 37 -10.75 15.17 1.13
C GLN A 37 -10.58 16.15 -0.03
N ASN A 38 -11.23 15.90 -1.19
CA ASN A 38 -11.11 16.67 -2.42
C ASN A 38 -9.69 16.71 -3.02
N ILE A 39 -8.90 15.66 -2.77
CA ILE A 39 -7.55 15.49 -3.31
C ILE A 39 -7.65 14.60 -4.54
N SER A 40 -7.16 15.08 -5.69
CA SER A 40 -7.20 14.35 -6.94
C SER A 40 -6.12 13.26 -7.02
N VAL A 41 -6.47 12.13 -7.65
CA VAL A 41 -5.62 10.93 -7.67
C VAL A 41 -5.54 10.33 -9.07
N VAL A 42 -4.36 9.82 -9.43
CA VAL A 42 -4.15 8.90 -10.55
C VAL A 42 -3.44 7.66 -10.04
N ALA A 43 -3.80 6.48 -10.55
CA ALA A 43 -3.17 5.21 -10.18
C ALA A 43 -2.30 4.66 -11.33
N ALA A 44 -1.19 4.01 -10.96
CA ALA A 44 -0.29 3.31 -11.85
C ALA A 44 -0.35 1.80 -11.58
N ALA A 45 -0.76 0.99 -12.57
CA ALA A 45 -0.88 -0.46 -12.48
C ALA A 45 0.48 -1.12 -12.70
N GLY A 46 1.32 -1.14 -11.66
CA GLY A 46 2.69 -1.63 -11.73
C GLY A 46 2.85 -3.13 -11.50
N ASP A 47 1.84 -3.89 -11.08
CA ASP A 47 1.88 -5.36 -11.10
C ASP A 47 1.60 -5.88 -12.53
N THR A 48 2.56 -5.68 -13.41
CA THR A 48 2.42 -5.97 -14.85
C THR A 48 2.46 -7.46 -15.18
N PHE A 49 2.88 -8.30 -14.24
CA PHE A 49 3.00 -9.74 -14.47
C PHE A 49 1.67 -10.48 -14.32
N ARG A 50 0.78 -9.95 -13.49
CA ARG A 50 -0.54 -10.54 -13.23
C ARG A 50 -1.63 -9.75 -13.95
N ALA A 51 -2.14 -10.32 -15.05
CA ALA A 51 -3.25 -9.70 -15.79
C ALA A 51 -4.45 -9.37 -14.87
N GLY A 52 -4.77 -10.25 -13.93
CA GLY A 52 -5.83 -10.02 -12.96
C GLY A 52 -5.57 -8.85 -12.02
N ALA A 53 -4.31 -8.54 -11.67
CA ALA A 53 -3.98 -7.37 -10.85
C ALA A 53 -4.17 -6.06 -11.61
N ILE A 54 -3.76 -6.02 -12.88
CA ILE A 54 -4.01 -4.87 -13.76
C ILE A 54 -5.51 -4.60 -13.86
N GLN A 55 -6.29 -5.62 -14.25
CA GLN A 55 -7.75 -5.51 -14.38
C GLN A 55 -8.44 -5.13 -13.06
N GLN A 56 -7.95 -5.65 -11.94
CA GLN A 56 -8.48 -5.31 -10.61
C GLN A 56 -8.27 -3.83 -10.31
N LEU A 57 -7.08 -3.28 -10.55
CA LEU A 57 -6.82 -1.86 -10.32
C LEU A 57 -7.61 -0.98 -11.29
N GLU A 58 -7.69 -1.35 -12.57
CA GLU A 58 -8.50 -0.65 -13.57
C GLU A 58 -9.98 -0.59 -13.14
N SER A 59 -10.54 -1.71 -12.69
CA SER A 59 -11.92 -1.77 -12.16
C SER A 59 -12.12 -0.88 -10.93
N HIS A 60 -11.17 -0.86 -10.00
CA HIS A 60 -11.21 0.05 -8.87
C HIS A 60 -11.17 1.52 -9.31
N CYS A 61 -10.30 1.86 -10.25
CA CYS A 61 -10.18 3.22 -10.77
C CYS A 61 -11.47 3.67 -11.48
N GLU A 62 -12.09 2.79 -12.26
CA GLU A 62 -13.38 3.05 -12.91
C GLU A 62 -14.48 3.33 -11.87
N ASN A 63 -14.59 2.48 -10.84
CA ASN A 63 -15.55 2.65 -9.75
C ASN A 63 -15.36 3.97 -8.98
N LEU A 64 -14.12 4.40 -8.83
CA LEU A 64 -13.76 5.64 -8.12
C LEU A 64 -13.77 6.89 -9.02
N GLY A 65 -13.95 6.72 -10.33
CA GLY A 65 -13.90 7.82 -11.29
C GLY A 65 -12.52 8.46 -11.45
N ILE A 66 -11.44 7.70 -11.16
CA ILE A 66 -10.06 8.16 -11.31
C ILE A 66 -9.39 7.51 -12.52
N ARG A 67 -8.33 8.15 -13.01
CA ARG A 67 -7.54 7.61 -14.11
C ARG A 67 -6.62 6.49 -13.64
N CYS A 68 -6.54 5.41 -14.41
CA CYS A 68 -5.55 4.36 -14.28
C CYS A 68 -4.55 4.45 -15.44
N ILE A 69 -3.27 4.42 -15.15
CA ILE A 69 -2.21 4.25 -16.15
C ILE A 69 -1.74 2.81 -16.06
N SER A 70 -1.94 2.08 -17.15
CA SER A 70 -1.60 0.66 -17.27
C SER A 70 -0.88 0.38 -18.58
N SER A 71 -0.31 -0.79 -18.71
CA SER A 71 0.24 -1.31 -19.95
C SER A 71 -0.20 -2.74 -20.18
N GLN A 72 0.15 -3.30 -21.31
CA GLN A 72 -0.03 -4.73 -21.56
C GLN A 72 0.80 -5.56 -20.57
N ARG A 73 0.39 -6.81 -20.37
CA ARG A 73 1.09 -7.75 -19.50
C ARG A 73 2.58 -7.82 -19.81
N GLY A 74 3.42 -7.74 -18.79
CA GLY A 74 4.89 -7.76 -18.92
C GLY A 74 5.51 -6.40 -19.26
N GLY A 75 4.74 -5.31 -19.19
CA GLY A 75 5.26 -3.96 -19.37
C GLY A 75 6.24 -3.53 -18.27
N ASP A 76 7.02 -2.49 -18.54
CA ASP A 76 7.98 -1.92 -17.59
C ASP A 76 7.26 -1.08 -16.53
N THR A 77 7.21 -1.58 -15.29
CA THR A 77 6.59 -0.88 -14.15
C THR A 77 7.16 0.53 -13.95
N ALA A 78 8.46 0.73 -14.14
CA ALA A 78 9.09 2.03 -13.98
C ALA A 78 8.61 3.03 -15.06
N ALA A 79 8.38 2.56 -16.29
CA ALA A 79 7.82 3.39 -17.35
C ALA A 79 6.36 3.79 -17.04
N ILE A 80 5.54 2.84 -16.54
CA ILE A 80 4.16 3.10 -16.14
C ILE A 80 4.10 4.14 -15.01
N ALA A 81 4.96 4.01 -14.00
CA ALA A 81 5.05 4.97 -12.91
C ALA A 81 5.43 6.37 -13.42
N ARG A 82 6.43 6.46 -14.31
CA ARG A 82 6.81 7.72 -14.94
C ARG A 82 5.65 8.33 -15.74
N ASP A 83 4.97 7.55 -16.56
CA ASP A 83 3.85 8.02 -17.38
C ASP A 83 2.68 8.51 -16.51
N ALA A 84 2.45 7.88 -15.34
CA ALA A 84 1.47 8.34 -14.36
C ALA A 84 1.85 9.70 -13.77
N ILE A 85 3.13 9.89 -13.42
CA ILE A 85 3.67 11.16 -12.89
C ILE A 85 3.56 12.26 -13.95
N GLU A 86 3.96 12.00 -15.19
CA GLU A 86 3.82 12.95 -16.32
C GLU A 86 2.34 13.31 -16.56
N SER A 87 1.45 12.30 -16.53
CA SER A 87 0.01 12.54 -16.65
C SER A 87 -0.53 13.40 -15.50
N ALA A 88 -0.05 13.17 -14.27
CA ALA A 88 -0.46 13.94 -13.10
C ALA A 88 -0.01 15.40 -13.22
N LYS A 89 1.24 15.64 -13.60
CA LYS A 89 1.77 16.99 -13.86
C LYS A 89 0.98 17.74 -14.92
N ALA A 90 0.71 17.07 -16.06
CA ALA A 90 -0.03 17.68 -17.17
C ALA A 90 -1.48 18.04 -16.84
N LYS A 91 -2.08 17.38 -15.86
CA LYS A 91 -3.48 17.55 -15.47
C LYS A 91 -3.68 18.18 -14.10
N ASN A 92 -2.61 18.61 -13.45
CA ASN A 92 -2.62 19.15 -12.10
C ASN A 92 -3.31 18.21 -11.09
N ILE A 93 -2.95 16.90 -11.16
CA ILE A 93 -3.42 15.89 -10.21
C ILE A 93 -2.50 15.88 -9.01
N ASP A 94 -3.06 15.85 -7.80
CA ASP A 94 -2.31 16.02 -6.55
C ASP A 94 -1.48 14.79 -6.16
N VAL A 95 -2.00 13.58 -6.40
CA VAL A 95 -1.38 12.33 -5.91
C VAL A 95 -1.29 11.27 -7.00
N VAL A 96 -0.14 10.59 -7.06
CA VAL A 96 0.10 9.39 -7.86
C VAL A 96 0.25 8.20 -6.92
N LEU A 97 -0.60 7.18 -7.07
CA LEU A 97 -0.50 5.91 -6.36
C LEU A 97 0.11 4.86 -7.29
N VAL A 98 1.24 4.29 -6.89
CA VAL A 98 1.93 3.24 -7.66
C VAL A 98 1.72 1.89 -6.97
N ASP A 99 0.85 1.05 -7.55
CA ASP A 99 0.71 -0.36 -7.14
C ASP A 99 1.81 -1.19 -7.79
N THR A 100 2.53 -2.01 -7.02
CA THR A 100 3.68 -2.77 -7.53
C THR A 100 3.49 -4.28 -7.45
N ALA A 101 4.32 -5.00 -8.19
CA ALA A 101 4.41 -6.46 -8.08
C ALA A 101 4.88 -6.90 -6.69
N GLY A 102 4.54 -8.14 -6.31
CA GLY A 102 4.92 -8.73 -5.02
C GLY A 102 5.29 -10.20 -5.12
N ARG A 103 5.84 -10.65 -6.26
CA ARG A 103 6.16 -12.06 -6.50
C ARG A 103 7.44 -12.48 -5.78
N MET A 104 7.31 -13.33 -4.76
CA MET A 104 8.44 -13.81 -3.97
C MET A 104 9.17 -15.02 -4.56
N GLN A 105 8.67 -15.64 -5.64
CA GLN A 105 9.30 -16.78 -6.31
C GLN A 105 10.69 -16.44 -6.87
N ASN A 106 10.89 -15.17 -7.26
CA ASN A 106 12.21 -14.64 -7.62
C ASN A 106 12.45 -13.33 -6.88
N LYS A 107 12.89 -13.42 -5.63
CA LYS A 107 13.13 -12.30 -4.74
C LYS A 107 14.12 -11.28 -5.33
N VAL A 108 15.20 -11.75 -5.93
CA VAL A 108 16.24 -10.88 -6.51
C VAL A 108 15.66 -10.02 -7.64
N ASN A 109 14.91 -10.63 -8.55
CA ASN A 109 14.29 -9.91 -9.65
C ASN A 109 13.24 -8.91 -9.15
N LEU A 110 12.41 -9.30 -8.16
CA LEU A 110 11.44 -8.41 -7.55
C LEU A 110 12.13 -7.18 -6.95
N MET A 111 13.18 -7.37 -6.17
CA MET A 111 13.89 -6.27 -5.52
C MET A 111 14.59 -5.35 -6.52
N ASN A 112 15.16 -5.91 -7.61
CA ASN A 112 15.73 -5.13 -8.68
C ASN A 112 14.67 -4.29 -9.41
N GLU A 113 13.50 -4.87 -9.67
CA GLU A 113 12.36 -4.17 -10.28
C GLU A 113 11.87 -3.03 -9.37
N LEU A 114 11.62 -3.31 -8.10
CA LEU A 114 11.16 -2.31 -7.14
C LEU A 114 12.18 -1.17 -6.96
N ASN A 115 13.48 -1.48 -6.92
CA ASN A 115 14.53 -0.48 -6.88
C ASN A 115 14.58 0.38 -8.16
N LYS A 116 14.31 -0.21 -9.32
CA LYS A 116 14.19 0.53 -10.59
C LYS A 116 13.00 1.50 -10.54
N VAL A 117 11.83 1.01 -10.10
CA VAL A 117 10.63 1.85 -9.94
C VAL A 117 10.91 2.99 -8.97
N ARG A 118 11.51 2.71 -7.82
CA ARG A 118 11.86 3.71 -6.82
C ARG A 118 12.78 4.81 -7.38
N ARG A 119 13.80 4.44 -8.16
CA ARG A 119 14.72 5.43 -8.76
C ARG A 119 14.04 6.31 -9.80
N VAL A 120 13.07 5.78 -10.56
CA VAL A 120 12.36 6.49 -11.62
C VAL A 120 11.22 7.33 -11.08
N ALA A 121 10.45 6.78 -10.16
CA ALA A 121 9.27 7.44 -9.58
C ALA A 121 9.62 8.42 -8.45
N ASP A 122 10.80 8.25 -7.83
CA ASP A 122 11.26 9.03 -6.67
C ASP A 122 10.13 9.28 -5.66
N PRO A 123 9.57 8.22 -5.04
CA PRO A 123 8.37 8.34 -4.24
C PRO A 123 8.62 9.17 -2.98
N HIS A 124 7.71 10.07 -2.67
CA HIS A 124 7.68 10.83 -1.42
C HIS A 124 7.35 9.93 -0.23
N LEU A 125 6.60 8.85 -0.48
CA LEU A 125 6.18 7.89 0.53
C LEU A 125 6.18 6.48 -0.04
N THR A 126 6.85 5.56 0.63
CA THR A 126 6.79 4.11 0.34
C THR A 126 6.08 3.41 1.49
N LEU A 127 4.97 2.73 1.19
CA LEU A 127 4.17 2.01 2.17
C LEU A 127 4.29 0.50 1.95
N PHE A 128 4.68 -0.21 2.99
CA PHE A 128 4.62 -1.67 3.02
C PHE A 128 3.20 -2.13 3.35
N VAL A 129 2.64 -3.04 2.57
CA VAL A 129 1.33 -3.64 2.83
C VAL A 129 1.51 -5.07 3.29
N GLY A 130 1.13 -5.35 4.53
CA GLY A 130 1.21 -6.66 5.16
C GLY A 130 -0.18 -7.21 5.51
N ASP A 131 -0.31 -8.54 5.47
CA ASP A 131 -1.51 -9.26 5.90
C ASP A 131 -1.37 -9.63 7.38
N SER A 132 -2.25 -9.11 8.25
CA SER A 132 -2.18 -9.37 9.69
C SER A 132 -2.37 -10.86 10.02
N LEU A 133 -3.12 -11.60 9.19
CA LEU A 133 -3.35 -13.03 9.37
C LEU A 133 -2.11 -13.90 9.08
N ALA A 134 -1.12 -13.36 8.35
CA ALA A 134 0.14 -14.07 8.10
C ALA A 134 1.06 -14.14 9.34
N GLY A 135 0.74 -13.41 10.41
CA GLY A 135 1.47 -13.50 11.68
C GLY A 135 2.97 -13.23 11.53
N ASN A 136 3.81 -14.19 11.94
CA ASN A 136 5.27 -14.07 11.86
C ASN A 136 5.78 -13.90 10.42
N ASP A 137 5.13 -14.49 9.43
CA ASP A 137 5.52 -14.33 8.03
C ASP A 137 5.39 -12.87 7.59
N ALA A 138 4.35 -12.15 8.06
CA ALA A 138 4.21 -10.72 7.79
C ALA A 138 5.35 -9.91 8.41
N VAL A 139 5.84 -10.29 9.59
CA VAL A 139 6.97 -9.64 10.27
C VAL A 139 8.27 -9.86 9.49
N GLU A 140 8.54 -11.09 9.07
CA GLU A 140 9.73 -11.43 8.28
C GLU A 140 9.71 -10.72 6.91
N GLN A 141 8.55 -10.67 6.25
CA GLN A 141 8.37 -9.91 5.02
C GLN A 141 8.65 -8.42 5.24
N ALA A 142 8.12 -7.83 6.30
CA ALA A 142 8.34 -6.43 6.62
C ALA A 142 9.82 -6.12 6.86
N ARG A 143 10.53 -6.97 7.61
CA ARG A 143 11.99 -6.84 7.81
C ARG A 143 12.75 -6.84 6.50
N MET A 144 12.46 -7.81 5.64
CA MET A 144 13.11 -7.94 4.34
C MET A 144 12.87 -6.71 3.46
N PHE A 145 11.63 -6.24 3.37
CA PHE A 145 11.32 -5.02 2.60
C PHE A 145 11.97 -3.78 3.21
N GLN A 146 12.05 -3.70 4.55
CA GLN A 146 12.70 -2.59 5.23
C GLN A 146 14.21 -2.54 4.96
N GLU A 147 14.89 -3.68 4.96
CA GLU A 147 16.33 -3.75 4.66
C GLU A 147 16.65 -3.27 3.25
N ILE A 148 15.82 -3.63 2.26
CA ILE A 148 16.10 -3.41 0.84
C ILE A 148 15.47 -2.12 0.33
N MET A 149 14.22 -1.84 0.69
CA MET A 149 13.42 -0.74 0.16
C MET A 149 13.34 0.46 1.11
N LYS A 150 13.60 0.27 2.41
CA LYS A 150 13.51 1.32 3.43
C LYS A 150 12.17 2.07 3.36
N PHE A 151 11.07 1.33 3.49
CA PHE A 151 9.73 1.94 3.47
C PHE A 151 9.52 2.88 4.67
N ASP A 152 8.58 3.82 4.54
CA ASP A 152 8.34 4.88 5.52
C ASP A 152 7.30 4.50 6.57
N GLY A 153 6.32 3.68 6.20
CA GLY A 153 5.25 3.21 7.07
C GLY A 153 4.65 1.92 6.55
N ALA A 154 3.86 1.27 7.38
CA ALA A 154 3.17 0.02 7.03
C ALA A 154 1.65 0.17 7.09
N VAL A 155 0.97 -0.56 6.22
CA VAL A 155 -0.48 -0.77 6.22
C VAL A 155 -0.73 -2.23 6.53
N LEU A 156 -1.57 -2.51 7.53
CA LEU A 156 -2.02 -3.86 7.84
C LEU A 156 -3.41 -4.08 7.27
N THR A 157 -3.57 -5.17 6.53
CA THR A 157 -4.86 -5.60 6.01
C THR A 157 -5.46 -6.71 6.87
N LYS A 158 -6.78 -6.91 6.77
CA LYS A 158 -7.54 -7.97 7.44
C LYS A 158 -7.47 -7.93 8.97
N VAL A 159 -7.32 -6.74 9.53
CA VAL A 159 -7.19 -6.55 10.99
C VAL A 159 -8.51 -6.89 11.69
N ASP A 160 -9.64 -6.72 11.02
CA ASP A 160 -10.99 -7.10 11.49
C ASP A 160 -11.14 -8.60 11.76
N THR A 161 -10.31 -9.43 11.12
CA THR A 161 -10.34 -10.89 11.29
C THR A 161 -9.16 -11.42 12.11
N ASP A 162 -8.21 -10.54 12.51
CA ASP A 162 -7.06 -10.89 13.34
C ASP A 162 -7.39 -10.77 14.83
N ALA A 163 -7.86 -11.87 15.44
CA ALA A 163 -8.21 -11.93 16.85
C ALA A 163 -7.03 -11.65 17.81
N LYS A 164 -5.78 -11.73 17.35
CA LYS A 164 -4.59 -11.58 18.20
C LYS A 164 -3.94 -10.21 18.11
N GLY A 165 -4.13 -9.47 17.03
CA GLY A 165 -3.63 -8.09 16.83
C GLY A 165 -2.11 -7.88 16.93
N GLY A 166 -1.34 -8.95 17.18
CA GLY A 166 0.08 -8.85 17.53
C GLY A 166 1.02 -8.56 16.35
N ALA A 167 0.60 -8.85 15.12
CA ALA A 167 1.45 -8.67 13.95
C ALA A 167 1.86 -7.20 13.75
N GLY A 168 0.95 -6.26 13.98
CA GLY A 168 1.20 -4.83 13.87
C GLY A 168 2.29 -4.33 14.80
N LEU A 169 2.19 -4.66 16.08
CA LEU A 169 3.22 -4.28 17.07
C LEU A 169 4.58 -4.89 16.73
N SER A 170 4.59 -6.16 16.32
CA SER A 170 5.82 -6.85 15.94
C SER A 170 6.48 -6.25 14.70
N ILE A 171 5.70 -5.84 13.69
CA ILE A 171 6.19 -5.16 12.50
C ILE A 171 6.77 -3.79 12.87
N ALA A 172 6.04 -2.98 13.64
CA ALA A 172 6.51 -1.66 14.04
C ALA A 172 7.81 -1.75 14.86
N PHE A 173 7.87 -2.67 15.83
CA PHE A 173 9.05 -2.89 16.65
C PHE A 173 10.25 -3.38 15.83
N SER A 174 10.06 -4.37 14.96
CA SER A 174 11.14 -5.02 14.22
C SER A 174 11.69 -4.17 13.07
N THR A 175 10.89 -3.26 12.52
CA THR A 175 11.29 -2.40 11.39
C THR A 175 11.62 -0.97 11.81
N GLY A 176 11.21 -0.55 13.01
CA GLY A 176 11.30 0.84 13.45
C GLY A 176 10.40 1.79 12.65
N ARG A 177 9.36 1.24 11.97
CA ARG A 177 8.45 2.03 11.12
C ARG A 177 7.02 1.97 11.67
N PRO A 178 6.28 3.09 11.62
CA PRO A 178 4.92 3.12 12.15
C PRO A 178 3.96 2.32 11.28
N ILE A 179 2.93 1.76 11.91
CA ILE A 179 1.72 1.35 11.21
C ILE A 179 0.90 2.63 10.98
N VAL A 180 0.58 2.95 9.73
CA VAL A 180 -0.14 4.19 9.40
C VAL A 180 -1.62 3.95 9.17
N PHE A 181 -1.99 2.78 8.62
CA PHE A 181 -3.37 2.40 8.39
C PHE A 181 -3.64 0.94 8.72
N ALA A 182 -4.89 0.65 9.08
CA ALA A 182 -5.45 -0.67 9.27
C ALA A 182 -6.66 -0.88 8.34
N GLY A 183 -6.62 -1.94 7.52
CA GLY A 183 -7.75 -2.39 6.71
C GLY A 183 -8.67 -3.25 7.57
N VAL A 184 -9.90 -2.79 7.74
CA VAL A 184 -10.89 -3.36 8.67
C VAL A 184 -12.15 -3.88 7.96
N GLY A 185 -12.04 -4.28 6.71
CA GLY A 185 -13.15 -4.79 5.91
C GLY A 185 -12.88 -4.71 4.41
N GLN A 186 -13.90 -4.96 3.59
CA GLN A 186 -13.79 -5.03 2.13
C GLN A 186 -14.15 -3.71 1.42
N GLY A 187 -14.91 -2.82 2.05
CA GLY A 187 -15.36 -1.55 1.45
C GLY A 187 -14.23 -0.53 1.31
N TYR A 188 -14.41 0.43 0.41
CA TYR A 188 -13.42 1.49 0.17
C TYR A 188 -13.18 2.37 1.41
N HIS A 189 -14.18 2.55 2.26
CA HIS A 189 -14.06 3.30 3.51
C HIS A 189 -13.51 2.47 4.68
N ASP A 190 -13.27 1.16 4.48
CA ASP A 190 -12.73 0.25 5.51
C ASP A 190 -11.21 0.34 5.61
N LEU A 191 -10.69 1.57 5.63
CA LEU A 191 -9.30 1.89 5.93
C LEU A 191 -9.27 2.93 7.05
N LYS A 192 -8.89 2.49 8.24
CA LYS A 192 -8.76 3.35 9.41
C LYS A 192 -7.34 3.82 9.59
N GLN A 193 -7.17 5.05 10.05
CA GLN A 193 -5.87 5.47 10.57
C GLN A 193 -5.53 4.59 11.77
N PHE A 194 -4.30 4.12 11.83
CA PHE A 194 -3.89 3.24 12.92
C PHE A 194 -3.78 4.04 14.21
N ASP A 195 -4.46 3.56 15.25
CA ASP A 195 -4.41 4.07 16.59
C ASP A 195 -3.87 2.97 17.52
N PRO A 196 -2.71 3.18 18.17
CA PRO A 196 -2.17 2.20 19.10
C PRO A 196 -3.11 1.89 20.27
N ASP A 197 -3.85 2.88 20.77
CA ASP A 197 -4.76 2.69 21.90
C ASP A 197 -5.95 1.82 21.49
N TRP A 198 -6.51 2.04 20.30
CA TRP A 198 -7.54 1.16 19.73
C TRP A 198 -7.05 -0.30 19.60
N LEU A 199 -5.81 -0.51 19.17
CA LEU A 199 -5.26 -1.87 19.06
C LEU A 199 -5.14 -2.54 20.45
N LEU A 200 -4.68 -1.79 21.44
CA LEU A 200 -4.58 -2.28 22.83
C LEU A 200 -5.96 -2.65 23.39
N GLU A 201 -7.00 -1.85 23.14
CA GLU A 201 -8.37 -2.18 23.54
C GLU A 201 -8.83 -3.49 22.93
N GLN A 202 -8.64 -3.71 21.62
CA GLN A 202 -8.99 -4.95 20.95
C GLN A 202 -8.26 -6.17 21.56
N MET A 203 -6.99 -6.02 21.92
CA MET A 203 -6.20 -7.06 22.58
C MET A 203 -6.71 -7.36 23.99
N PHE A 204 -7.10 -6.35 24.76
CA PHE A 204 -7.65 -6.53 26.12
C PHE A 204 -9.03 -7.19 26.09
N ASP A 205 -9.92 -6.79 25.19
CA ASP A 205 -11.24 -7.38 25.01
C ASP A 205 -11.12 -8.87 24.66
N TRP A 206 -10.20 -9.22 23.77
CA TRP A 206 -9.92 -10.63 23.44
C TRP A 206 -9.38 -11.42 24.64
N MET A 207 -8.45 -10.83 25.44
CA MET A 207 -7.92 -11.47 26.65
C MET A 207 -9.01 -11.70 27.71
N GLN A 208 -9.98 -10.80 27.84
CA GLN A 208 -11.12 -10.98 28.75
C GLN A 208 -12.07 -12.07 28.27
N ALA A 209 -12.37 -12.13 26.96
CA ALA A 209 -13.21 -13.15 26.36
C ALA A 209 -12.64 -14.59 26.49
N MET A 210 -11.32 -14.73 26.59
CA MET A 210 -10.67 -16.03 26.82
C MET A 210 -10.66 -16.50 28.28
N ARG A 211 -11.04 -15.64 29.23
CA ARG A 211 -11.10 -15.97 30.66
C ARG A 211 -12.50 -16.37 31.14
N THR A 212 -13.48 -16.26 30.28
CA THR A 212 -14.88 -16.76 30.49
C THR A 212 -15.10 -18.07 29.75
#